data_8763fd25c3ccb1efaed9fb3e5ae551ba
#
_entry.id   8763fd25c3ccb1efaed9fb3e5ae551ba
#
_cell.length_a   1.000
_cell.length_b   1.000
_cell.length_c   1.000
_cell.angle_alpha   90.00
_cell.angle_beta   90.00
_cell.angle_gamma   90.00
#
_symmetry.space_group_name_H-M   'P 1'
#
loop_
_entity.id
_entity.type
_entity.pdbx_description
1 polymer ?
#
loop_
_entity_poly.entity_id
_entity_poly.type
_entity_poly.pdbx_seq_one_letter_code
_entity_poly.pdbx_strand_id
1 'polypeptide(L)'
;MNYDLDEDQEALVSGLQVVLRPYRDISNAHRRSSSYFPEELQRVLRESGFLEVIAQGLSPLEAGLVVLEIARSPCAVEAGASALVWPAVLADAPEGPVALVGGDLSKATRFLSVARHALIEIGDDLVVVDIGPGDVIPVDTILAYPFGRFADPTIVSRGRSLGAEKLAIARRWKRIALALEFAGATESAVAFTVDYVKQRHVFGRPVGSFQAVQHRLAQCHQIARGILYTALFAAWKGDDLSADIAANYAQRYTGKLTFDLHQFNGGLGVTNEHLLHFWTHRLRALQGEAGGADAAALAIADHLWPATPGSNSGERSPRATH
;
A
#
# COMPACT_ATOMS: atom_id res chain seq x y z
N MET A 1 -15.58 -5.11 -16.19
CA MET A 1 -15.78 -5.23 -14.74
C MET A 1 -16.92 -4.33 -14.31
N ASN A 2 -17.88 -4.82 -13.53
CA ASN A 2 -18.77 -3.96 -12.75
C ASN A 2 -18.04 -3.56 -11.47
N TYR A 3 -18.18 -2.30 -11.04
CA TYR A 3 -17.56 -1.81 -9.80
C TYR A 3 -18.54 -1.77 -8.62
N ASP A 4 -19.80 -2.09 -8.85
CA ASP A 4 -20.78 -2.29 -7.77
C ASP A 4 -20.49 -3.64 -7.11
N LEU A 5 -20.53 -3.68 -5.79
CA LEU A 5 -20.35 -4.92 -5.03
C LEU A 5 -21.59 -5.80 -5.20
N ASP A 6 -21.39 -7.10 -5.28
CA ASP A 6 -22.48 -8.07 -5.15
C ASP A 6 -22.80 -8.34 -3.66
N GLU A 7 -23.84 -9.14 -3.41
CA GLU A 7 -24.32 -9.41 -2.04
C GLU A 7 -23.24 -10.05 -1.14
N ASP A 8 -22.43 -10.97 -1.70
CA ASP A 8 -21.37 -11.65 -0.94
C ASP A 8 -20.22 -10.70 -0.63
N GLN A 9 -19.85 -9.84 -1.58
CA GLN A 9 -18.82 -8.80 -1.39
C GLN A 9 -19.28 -7.73 -0.39
N GLU A 10 -20.57 -7.32 -0.42
CA GLU A 10 -21.14 -6.42 0.57
C GLU A 10 -21.13 -7.03 1.97
N ALA A 11 -21.46 -8.32 2.08
CA ALA A 11 -21.43 -9.05 3.36
C ALA A 11 -19.98 -9.14 3.90
N LEU A 12 -19.01 -9.47 3.06
CA LEU A 12 -17.58 -9.52 3.42
C LEU A 12 -17.09 -8.16 3.95
N VAL A 13 -17.34 -7.09 3.19
CA VAL A 13 -16.92 -5.73 3.56
C VAL A 13 -17.62 -5.27 4.84
N SER A 14 -18.93 -5.53 4.98
CA SER A 14 -19.70 -5.16 6.17
C SER A 14 -19.20 -5.91 7.42
N GLY A 15 -18.91 -7.20 7.30
CA GLY A 15 -18.31 -8.00 8.39
C GLY A 15 -16.95 -7.45 8.82
N LEU A 16 -16.10 -7.13 7.85
CA LEU A 16 -14.78 -6.52 8.12
C LEU A 16 -14.92 -5.15 8.81
N GLN A 17 -15.87 -4.32 8.38
CA GLN A 17 -16.11 -3.01 9.00
C GLN A 17 -16.55 -3.11 10.46
N VAL A 18 -17.24 -4.17 10.86
CA VAL A 18 -17.57 -4.44 12.28
C VAL A 18 -16.29 -4.68 13.08
N VAL A 19 -15.36 -5.47 12.56
CA VAL A 19 -14.07 -5.74 13.22
C VAL A 19 -13.21 -4.48 13.31
N LEU A 20 -13.19 -3.64 12.27
CA LEU A 20 -12.39 -2.42 12.21
C LEU A 20 -12.98 -1.26 13.05
N ARG A 21 -14.27 -1.29 13.38
CA ARG A 21 -14.97 -0.18 14.05
C ARG A 21 -14.29 0.29 15.36
N PRO A 22 -13.86 -0.58 16.29
CA PRO A 22 -13.21 -0.16 17.54
C PRO A 22 -11.88 0.58 17.33
N TYR A 23 -11.26 0.41 16.17
CA TYR A 23 -9.93 0.95 15.84
C TYR A 23 -9.99 2.23 14.99
N ARG A 24 -11.20 2.74 14.68
CA ARG A 24 -11.37 4.02 13.98
C ARG A 24 -11.04 5.21 14.87
N ASP A 25 -11.29 5.09 16.19
CA ASP A 25 -10.96 6.11 17.18
C ASP A 25 -9.63 5.79 17.85
N ILE A 26 -8.59 6.48 17.42
CA ILE A 26 -7.26 6.33 18.00
C ILE A 26 -7.19 7.14 19.31
N SER A 27 -6.75 6.53 20.40
CA SER A 27 -6.54 7.20 21.68
C SER A 27 -5.53 8.34 21.57
N ASN A 28 -5.65 9.36 22.42
CA ASN A 28 -4.73 10.51 22.42
C ASN A 28 -3.25 10.12 22.57
N ALA A 29 -2.96 9.01 23.27
CA ALA A 29 -1.60 8.50 23.40
C ALA A 29 -1.05 8.01 22.04
N HIS A 30 -1.84 7.25 21.30
CA HIS A 30 -1.45 6.73 19.99
C HIS A 30 -1.51 7.79 18.88
N ARG A 31 -2.35 8.84 19.02
CA ARG A 31 -2.38 9.95 18.03
C ARG A 31 -1.04 10.65 17.89
N ARG A 32 -0.28 10.75 18.99
CA ARG A 32 1.03 11.42 18.99
C ARG A 32 2.18 10.52 18.51
N SER A 33 1.94 9.23 18.35
CA SER A 33 2.96 8.33 17.81
C SER A 33 3.09 8.50 16.30
N SER A 34 4.27 8.24 15.77
CA SER A 34 4.52 8.26 14.32
C SER A 34 3.87 7.08 13.61
N SER A 35 3.63 5.96 14.30
CA SER A 35 2.96 4.77 13.77
C SER A 35 2.07 4.14 14.84
N TYR A 36 0.99 3.49 14.41
CA TYR A 36 0.14 2.69 15.29
C TYR A 36 -0.16 1.35 14.62
N PHE A 37 0.49 0.31 15.13
CA PHE A 37 0.26 -1.08 14.74
C PHE A 37 -0.43 -1.82 15.89
N PRO A 38 -1.76 -2.01 15.84
CA PRO A 38 -2.49 -2.75 16.86
C PRO A 38 -2.33 -4.26 16.62
N GLU A 39 -1.44 -4.92 17.37
CA GLU A 39 -1.18 -6.36 17.27
C GLU A 39 -2.47 -7.18 17.44
N GLU A 40 -3.34 -6.75 18.34
CA GLU A 40 -4.64 -7.39 18.56
C GLU A 40 -5.52 -7.36 17.30
N LEU A 41 -5.59 -6.25 16.59
CA LEU A 41 -6.33 -6.17 15.35
C LEU A 41 -5.74 -7.11 14.28
N GLN A 42 -4.41 -7.13 14.16
CA GLN A 42 -3.72 -8.04 13.23
C GLN A 42 -4.07 -9.51 13.52
N ARG A 43 -4.11 -9.87 14.81
CA ARG A 43 -4.48 -11.21 15.28
C ARG A 43 -5.94 -11.52 14.96
N VAL A 44 -6.88 -10.64 15.32
CA VAL A 44 -8.31 -10.83 15.08
C VAL A 44 -8.63 -10.96 13.59
N LEU A 45 -8.02 -10.14 12.73
CA LEU A 45 -8.23 -10.22 11.28
C LEU A 45 -7.80 -11.58 10.71
N ARG A 46 -6.72 -12.16 11.24
CA ARG A 46 -6.28 -13.51 10.86
C ARG A 46 -7.24 -14.57 11.39
N GLU A 47 -7.51 -14.59 12.70
CA GLU A 47 -8.38 -15.58 13.34
C GLU A 47 -9.80 -15.58 12.76
N SER A 48 -10.26 -14.43 12.29
CA SER A 48 -11.54 -14.29 11.57
C SER A 48 -11.46 -14.64 10.08
N GLY A 49 -10.30 -15.03 9.57
CA GLY A 49 -10.10 -15.46 8.19
C GLY A 49 -10.02 -14.36 7.14
N PHE A 50 -10.07 -13.07 7.52
CA PHE A 50 -10.02 -11.96 6.56
C PHE A 50 -8.69 -11.87 5.80
N LEU A 51 -7.59 -12.34 6.36
CA LEU A 51 -6.30 -12.35 5.68
C LEU A 51 -6.06 -13.62 4.83
N GLU A 52 -7.01 -14.56 4.85
CA GLU A 52 -6.91 -15.88 4.21
C GLU A 52 -8.08 -16.16 3.27
N VAL A 53 -8.75 -15.12 2.76
CA VAL A 53 -9.95 -15.26 1.93
C VAL A 53 -9.71 -16.05 0.64
N ILE A 54 -8.51 -15.98 0.06
CA ILE A 54 -8.15 -16.80 -1.12
C ILE A 54 -8.09 -18.28 -0.75
N ALA A 55 -7.54 -18.65 0.41
CA ALA A 55 -7.51 -20.03 0.89
C ALA A 55 -8.92 -20.58 1.18
N GLN A 56 -9.89 -19.71 1.45
CA GLN A 56 -11.31 -20.04 1.62
C GLN A 56 -12.07 -20.14 0.29
N GLY A 57 -11.38 -20.00 -0.86
CA GLY A 57 -11.97 -20.16 -2.20
C GLY A 57 -12.53 -18.88 -2.81
N LEU A 58 -12.31 -17.71 -2.17
CA LEU A 58 -12.67 -16.41 -2.75
C LEU A 58 -11.61 -15.95 -3.77
N SER A 59 -11.99 -15.01 -4.63
CA SER A 59 -11.09 -14.53 -5.68
C SER A 59 -10.09 -13.46 -5.15
N PRO A 60 -9.05 -13.14 -5.93
CA PRO A 60 -8.16 -12.04 -5.59
C PRO A 60 -8.85 -10.67 -5.52
N LEU A 61 -10.03 -10.50 -6.13
CA LEU A 61 -10.80 -9.27 -6.01
C LEU A 61 -11.34 -9.09 -4.58
N GLU A 62 -11.91 -10.14 -3.97
CA GLU A 62 -12.38 -10.10 -2.58
C GLU A 62 -11.21 -9.88 -1.61
N ALA A 63 -10.07 -10.54 -1.83
CA ALA A 63 -8.85 -10.25 -1.07
C ALA A 63 -8.42 -8.78 -1.23
N GLY A 64 -8.56 -8.23 -2.42
CA GLY A 64 -8.31 -6.81 -2.71
C GLY A 64 -9.27 -5.88 -1.96
N LEU A 65 -10.56 -6.23 -1.87
CA LEU A 65 -11.54 -5.47 -1.08
C LEU A 65 -11.17 -5.46 0.42
N VAL A 66 -10.67 -6.57 0.93
CA VAL A 66 -10.17 -6.66 2.32
C VAL A 66 -8.98 -5.71 2.54
N VAL A 67 -7.97 -5.77 1.67
CA VAL A 67 -6.79 -4.88 1.75
C VAL A 67 -7.19 -3.41 1.68
N LEU A 68 -8.08 -3.07 0.75
CA LEU A 68 -8.63 -1.72 0.56
C LEU A 68 -9.33 -1.21 1.83
N GLU A 69 -10.23 -2.01 2.41
CA GLU A 69 -11.01 -1.61 3.59
C GLU A 69 -10.13 -1.46 4.83
N ILE A 70 -9.16 -2.37 5.03
CA ILE A 70 -8.15 -2.25 6.09
C ILE A 70 -7.33 -0.96 5.91
N ALA A 71 -6.92 -0.63 4.69
CA ALA A 71 -6.14 0.57 4.39
C ALA A 71 -6.90 1.89 4.63
N ARG A 72 -8.23 1.87 4.66
CA ARG A 72 -9.08 3.01 5.07
C ARG A 72 -8.93 3.34 6.56
N SER A 73 -8.60 2.33 7.38
CA SER A 73 -8.35 2.55 8.82
C SER A 73 -7.12 3.46 9.03
N PRO A 74 -7.08 4.28 10.08
CA PRO A 74 -5.88 5.01 10.45
C PRO A 74 -4.75 4.11 10.99
N CYS A 75 -5.05 2.85 11.35
CA CYS A 75 -4.07 1.89 11.84
C CYS A 75 -3.19 1.34 10.72
N ALA A 76 -1.92 1.06 11.01
CA ALA A 76 -1.07 0.26 10.17
C ALA A 76 -1.34 -1.24 10.44
N VAL A 77 -1.86 -1.96 9.47
CA VAL A 77 -2.11 -3.41 9.53
C VAL A 77 -1.47 -4.04 8.31
N GLU A 78 -0.77 -5.16 8.51
CA GLU A 78 -0.23 -5.92 7.40
C GLU A 78 -1.33 -6.80 6.81
N ALA A 79 -1.76 -6.47 5.60
CA ALA A 79 -2.79 -7.20 4.87
C ALA A 79 -2.38 -7.53 3.44
N GLY A 80 -1.70 -6.61 2.76
CA GLY A 80 -1.37 -6.77 1.34
C GLY A 80 -0.49 -7.98 1.05
N ALA A 81 0.54 -8.22 1.85
CA ALA A 81 1.40 -9.38 1.67
C ALA A 81 0.69 -10.68 2.06
N SER A 82 -0.01 -10.71 3.21
CA SER A 82 -0.69 -11.93 3.68
C SER A 82 -1.87 -12.33 2.80
N ALA A 83 -2.73 -11.37 2.38
CA ALA A 83 -3.95 -11.69 1.66
C ALA A 83 -3.77 -11.86 0.14
N LEU A 84 -2.74 -11.26 -0.47
CA LEU A 84 -2.57 -11.27 -1.92
C LEU A 84 -1.24 -11.87 -2.39
N VAL A 85 -0.10 -11.46 -1.80
CA VAL A 85 1.21 -11.88 -2.31
C VAL A 85 1.53 -13.31 -1.88
N TRP A 86 1.38 -13.60 -0.59
CA TRP A 86 1.69 -14.92 -0.04
C TRP A 86 0.91 -16.06 -0.72
N PRO A 87 -0.44 -16.04 -0.82
CA PRO A 87 -1.20 -17.12 -1.43
C PRO A 87 -0.95 -17.28 -2.93
N ALA A 88 -0.40 -16.26 -3.59
CA ALA A 88 -0.01 -16.36 -5.00
C ALA A 88 1.31 -17.15 -5.21
N VAL A 89 2.17 -17.21 -4.19
CA VAL A 89 3.49 -17.85 -4.29
C VAL A 89 3.62 -19.11 -3.43
N LEU A 90 2.84 -19.24 -2.37
CA LEU A 90 2.84 -20.36 -1.41
C LEU A 90 1.41 -20.85 -1.18
N ALA A 91 1.27 -22.15 -0.92
CA ALA A 91 -0.04 -22.79 -0.76
C ALA A 91 -0.55 -22.76 0.69
N ASP A 92 0.35 -22.69 1.66
CA ASP A 92 0.07 -22.63 3.09
C ASP A 92 -0.22 -21.16 3.52
N ALA A 93 -1.02 -20.97 4.55
CA ALA A 93 -1.25 -19.64 5.13
C ALA A 93 -0.06 -19.23 6.02
N PRO A 94 0.31 -17.93 6.06
CA PRO A 94 1.40 -17.48 6.93
C PRO A 94 0.95 -17.45 8.40
N GLU A 95 1.80 -17.91 9.32
CA GLU A 95 1.50 -17.91 10.76
C GLU A 95 1.52 -16.53 11.42
N GLY A 96 1.90 -15.48 10.67
CA GLY A 96 2.07 -14.12 11.19
C GLY A 96 2.15 -13.10 10.07
N PRO A 97 2.38 -11.81 10.38
CA PRO A 97 2.57 -10.79 9.39
C PRO A 97 3.76 -11.12 8.48
N VAL A 98 3.64 -10.74 7.20
CA VAL A 98 4.64 -10.98 6.16
C VAL A 98 5.29 -9.66 5.74
N ALA A 99 6.62 -9.62 5.68
CA ALA A 99 7.33 -8.48 5.10
C ALA A 99 7.74 -8.76 3.65
N LEU A 100 7.57 -7.77 2.77
CA LEU A 100 8.03 -7.82 1.38
C LEU A 100 9.34 -7.02 1.27
N VAL A 101 10.46 -7.69 1.15
CA VAL A 101 11.80 -7.09 1.19
C VAL A 101 12.39 -7.03 -0.21
N GLY A 102 12.88 -5.86 -0.61
CA GLY A 102 13.63 -5.69 -1.85
C GLY A 102 15.08 -6.21 -1.75
N GLY A 103 15.81 -6.19 -2.87
CA GLY A 103 17.17 -6.76 -2.97
C GLY A 103 18.24 -6.10 -2.08
N ASP A 104 18.01 -4.91 -1.54
CA ASP A 104 18.90 -4.26 -0.62
C ASP A 104 18.48 -4.52 0.84
N LEU A 105 19.09 -5.52 1.44
CA LEU A 105 18.78 -5.99 2.80
C LEU A 105 19.24 -5.03 3.90
N SER A 106 20.05 -4.03 3.58
CA SER A 106 20.48 -2.99 4.53
C SER A 106 19.39 -1.94 4.78
N LYS A 107 18.42 -1.83 3.88
CA LYS A 107 17.35 -0.85 3.97
C LYS A 107 16.26 -1.25 4.95
N ALA A 108 15.74 -0.24 5.65
CA ALA A 108 14.56 -0.44 6.47
C ALA A 108 13.33 -0.76 5.60
N THR A 109 12.61 -1.81 5.99
CA THR A 109 11.41 -2.28 5.29
C THR A 109 10.20 -2.21 6.22
N ARG A 110 9.06 -1.77 5.70
CA ARG A 110 7.82 -1.71 6.47
C ARG A 110 7.35 -3.11 6.86
N PHE A 111 6.76 -3.20 8.04
CA PHE A 111 6.30 -4.41 8.71
C PHE A 111 7.40 -5.41 9.11
N LEU A 112 8.66 -5.22 8.70
CA LEU A 112 9.71 -6.19 9.02
C LEU A 112 9.93 -6.36 10.53
N SER A 113 9.77 -5.28 11.33
CA SER A 113 9.93 -5.36 12.79
C SER A 113 8.86 -6.18 13.52
N VAL A 114 7.74 -6.45 12.87
CA VAL A 114 6.61 -7.23 13.41
C VAL A 114 6.35 -8.52 12.62
N ALA A 115 7.10 -8.76 11.55
CA ALA A 115 6.92 -9.89 10.67
C ALA A 115 7.35 -11.21 11.31
N ARG A 116 6.65 -12.28 10.93
CA ARG A 116 7.04 -13.68 11.19
C ARG A 116 7.73 -14.31 9.99
N HIS A 117 7.43 -13.81 8.81
CA HIS A 117 8.01 -14.28 7.57
C HIS A 117 8.44 -13.09 6.71
N ALA A 118 9.48 -13.27 5.90
CA ALA A 118 9.87 -12.34 4.86
C ALA A 118 9.89 -13.03 3.50
N LEU A 119 9.33 -12.37 2.49
CA LEU A 119 9.54 -12.68 1.08
C LEU A 119 10.59 -11.70 0.55
N ILE A 120 11.77 -12.19 0.21
CA ILE A 120 12.96 -11.40 -0.11
C ILE A 120 13.31 -11.57 -1.59
N GLU A 121 13.42 -10.47 -2.31
CA GLU A 121 13.88 -10.44 -3.70
C GLU A 121 15.42 -10.45 -3.72
N ILE A 122 16.06 -11.47 -4.28
CA ILE A 122 17.53 -11.57 -4.41
C ILE A 122 17.88 -11.92 -5.86
N GLY A 123 18.44 -10.96 -6.59
CA GLY A 123 18.71 -11.14 -8.02
C GLY A 123 17.44 -11.54 -8.77
N ASP A 124 17.45 -12.71 -9.39
CA ASP A 124 16.32 -13.28 -10.11
C ASP A 124 15.57 -14.37 -9.30
N ASP A 125 15.67 -14.36 -7.98
CA ASP A 125 15.03 -15.33 -7.10
C ASP A 125 14.16 -14.66 -6.04
N LEU A 126 13.11 -15.36 -5.61
CA LEU A 126 12.31 -15.07 -4.44
C LEU A 126 12.68 -16.03 -3.33
N VAL A 127 13.09 -15.54 -2.19
CA VAL A 127 13.46 -16.37 -1.03
C VAL A 127 12.48 -16.12 0.10
N VAL A 128 11.91 -17.18 0.67
CA VAL A 128 11.11 -17.09 1.89
C VAL A 128 11.98 -17.42 3.10
N VAL A 129 11.89 -16.57 4.14
CA VAL A 129 12.66 -16.69 5.38
C VAL A 129 11.73 -16.55 6.57
N ASP A 130 11.87 -17.44 7.56
CA ASP A 130 11.24 -17.29 8.87
C ASP A 130 12.06 -16.36 9.74
N ILE A 131 11.38 -15.44 10.42
CA ILE A 131 11.99 -14.42 11.26
C ILE A 131 11.88 -14.83 12.72
N GLY A 132 13.03 -15.01 13.35
CA GLY A 132 13.16 -15.33 14.77
C GLY A 132 13.61 -14.13 15.63
N PRO A 133 13.66 -14.34 16.95
CA PRO A 133 14.17 -13.33 17.88
C PRO A 133 15.61 -12.91 17.52
N GLY A 134 15.86 -11.60 17.45
CA GLY A 134 17.18 -11.03 17.15
C GLY A 134 17.52 -10.89 15.67
N ASP A 135 16.71 -11.41 14.75
CA ASP A 135 16.95 -11.30 13.30
C ASP A 135 16.69 -9.88 12.76
N VAL A 136 15.87 -9.11 13.45
CA VAL A 136 15.42 -7.78 12.99
C VAL A 136 15.69 -6.73 14.07
N ILE A 137 16.20 -5.59 13.63
CA ILE A 137 16.36 -4.39 14.43
C ILE A 137 15.23 -3.43 14.04
N PRO A 138 14.33 -3.03 14.98
CA PRO A 138 13.33 -2.01 14.73
C PRO A 138 13.97 -0.69 14.31
N VAL A 139 13.31 0.05 13.42
CA VAL A 139 13.77 1.34 12.92
C VAL A 139 12.68 2.38 13.13
N ASP A 140 12.96 3.41 13.91
CA ASP A 140 12.05 4.52 14.12
C ASP A 140 11.96 5.39 12.87
N THR A 141 10.73 5.64 12.43
CA THR A 141 10.44 6.49 11.27
C THR A 141 9.16 7.30 11.49
N ILE A 142 9.00 8.36 10.72
CA ILE A 142 7.75 9.14 10.68
C ILE A 142 6.73 8.57 9.68
N LEU A 143 7.02 7.47 9.01
CA LEU A 143 6.27 6.97 7.85
C LEU A 143 5.02 6.16 8.21
N ALA A 144 4.59 6.18 9.47
CA ALA A 144 3.35 5.60 9.99
C ALA A 144 3.19 4.08 9.78
N TYR A 145 4.29 3.36 9.61
CA TYR A 145 4.37 1.89 9.62
C TYR A 145 5.44 1.43 10.61
N PRO A 146 5.33 0.22 11.17
CA PRO A 146 6.43 -0.41 11.89
C PRO A 146 7.53 -0.81 10.88
N PHE A 147 8.69 -0.16 10.97
CA PHE A 147 9.84 -0.47 10.12
C PHE A 147 10.86 -1.31 10.87
N GLY A 148 11.58 -2.13 10.14
CA GLY A 148 12.73 -2.89 10.62
C GLY A 148 13.78 -3.06 9.54
N ARG A 149 14.98 -3.41 9.92
CA ARG A 149 16.05 -3.88 9.04
C ARG A 149 16.63 -5.18 9.59
N PHE A 150 17.16 -6.02 8.73
CA PHE A 150 17.85 -7.21 9.21
C PHE A 150 19.08 -6.86 10.04
N ALA A 151 19.27 -7.60 11.12
CA ALA A 151 20.48 -7.50 11.95
C ALA A 151 21.70 -8.04 11.20
N ASP A 152 21.49 -9.12 10.43
CA ASP A 152 22.51 -9.76 9.58
C ASP A 152 21.92 -10.05 8.19
N PRO A 153 22.46 -9.48 7.10
CA PRO A 153 22.04 -9.77 5.73
C PRO A 153 22.24 -11.24 5.31
N THR A 154 23.06 -12.02 6.00
CA THR A 154 23.26 -13.45 5.71
C THR A 154 22.04 -14.32 6.03
N ILE A 155 21.01 -13.75 6.66
CA ILE A 155 19.73 -14.42 6.96
C ILE A 155 19.13 -15.12 5.75
N VAL A 156 19.36 -14.60 4.54
CA VAL A 156 18.90 -15.20 3.27
C VAL A 156 19.38 -16.64 3.08
N SER A 157 20.57 -16.97 3.61
CA SER A 157 21.15 -18.31 3.52
C SER A 157 20.33 -19.38 4.25
N ARG A 158 19.47 -18.98 5.19
CA ARG A 158 18.53 -19.87 5.91
C ARG A 158 17.22 -20.05 5.17
N GLY A 159 16.99 -19.22 4.13
CA GLY A 159 15.73 -19.20 3.40
C GLY A 159 15.60 -20.32 2.39
N ARG A 160 14.36 -20.52 1.94
CA ARG A 160 14.00 -21.42 0.86
C ARG A 160 13.77 -20.64 -0.41
N SER A 161 14.51 -20.96 -1.48
CA SER A 161 14.31 -20.41 -2.82
C SER A 161 12.95 -20.87 -3.39
N LEU A 162 12.26 -19.95 -4.03
CA LEU A 162 11.00 -20.19 -4.74
C LEU A 162 11.15 -20.02 -6.27
N GLY A 163 12.27 -19.48 -6.72
CA GLY A 163 12.63 -19.31 -8.13
C GLY A 163 12.08 -18.03 -8.80
N ALA A 164 12.55 -17.79 -10.02
CA ALA A 164 12.25 -16.59 -10.80
C ALA A 164 10.77 -16.46 -11.19
N GLU A 165 10.08 -17.56 -11.45
CA GLU A 165 8.65 -17.55 -11.76
C GLU A 165 7.84 -16.99 -10.58
N LYS A 166 8.12 -17.44 -9.36
CA LYS A 166 7.45 -16.96 -8.15
C LYS A 166 7.83 -15.52 -7.84
N LEU A 167 9.04 -15.09 -8.17
CA LEU A 167 9.45 -13.70 -8.08
C LEU A 167 8.60 -12.80 -8.99
N ALA A 168 8.38 -13.19 -10.24
CA ALA A 168 7.53 -12.42 -11.17
C ALA A 168 6.09 -12.30 -10.64
N ILE A 169 5.53 -13.42 -10.15
CA ILE A 169 4.20 -13.43 -9.53
C ILE A 169 4.15 -12.54 -8.29
N ALA A 170 5.13 -12.62 -7.40
CA ALA A 170 5.21 -11.79 -6.19
C ALA A 170 5.28 -10.29 -6.53
N ARG A 171 6.07 -9.91 -7.52
CA ARG A 171 6.19 -8.52 -7.99
C ARG A 171 4.86 -7.97 -8.51
N ARG A 172 4.12 -8.77 -9.27
CA ARG A 172 2.77 -8.42 -9.75
C ARG A 172 1.82 -8.14 -8.59
N TRP A 173 1.65 -9.11 -7.69
CA TRP A 173 0.71 -8.99 -6.58
C TRP A 173 1.14 -7.94 -5.56
N LYS A 174 2.44 -7.71 -5.38
CA LYS A 174 2.96 -6.58 -4.57
C LYS A 174 2.51 -5.23 -5.12
N ARG A 175 2.53 -5.02 -6.45
CA ARG A 175 2.05 -3.78 -7.09
C ARG A 175 0.55 -3.61 -6.95
N ILE A 176 -0.23 -4.70 -7.08
CA ILE A 176 -1.68 -4.68 -6.88
C ILE A 176 -2.01 -4.35 -5.42
N ALA A 177 -1.39 -5.02 -4.46
CA ALA A 177 -1.56 -4.75 -3.03
C ALA A 177 -1.20 -3.29 -2.68
N LEU A 178 -0.08 -2.81 -3.20
CA LEU A 178 0.36 -1.42 -3.07
C LEU A 178 -0.69 -0.44 -3.57
N ALA A 179 -1.26 -0.65 -4.75
CA ALA A 179 -2.29 0.22 -5.32
C ALA A 179 -3.59 0.22 -4.50
N LEU A 180 -3.98 -0.93 -3.93
CA LEU A 180 -5.14 -1.05 -3.05
C LEU A 180 -4.92 -0.33 -1.70
N GLU A 181 -3.73 -0.45 -1.12
CA GLU A 181 -3.36 0.31 0.08
C GLU A 181 -3.39 1.82 -0.17
N PHE A 182 -2.89 2.27 -1.32
CA PHE A 182 -3.01 3.67 -1.75
C PHE A 182 -4.47 4.10 -1.87
N ALA A 183 -5.31 3.28 -2.49
CA ALA A 183 -6.72 3.58 -2.69
C ALA A 183 -7.44 3.81 -1.35
N GLY A 184 -7.33 2.88 -0.40
CA GLY A 184 -7.98 2.98 0.90
C GLY A 184 -7.47 4.19 1.71
N ALA A 185 -6.15 4.36 1.79
CA ALA A 185 -5.55 5.49 2.51
C ALA A 185 -5.93 6.84 1.89
N THR A 186 -5.96 6.94 0.56
CA THR A 186 -6.30 8.16 -0.17
C THR A 186 -7.77 8.54 0.01
N GLU A 187 -8.69 7.58 -0.14
CA GLU A 187 -10.13 7.84 0.06
C GLU A 187 -10.42 8.36 1.46
N SER A 188 -9.83 7.72 2.49
CA SER A 188 -10.02 8.16 3.88
C SER A 188 -9.40 9.52 4.16
N ALA A 189 -8.21 9.81 3.65
CA ALA A 189 -7.58 11.12 3.81
C ALA A 189 -8.38 12.24 3.15
N VAL A 190 -8.96 11.98 1.97
CA VAL A 190 -9.84 12.93 1.27
C VAL A 190 -11.13 13.14 2.05
N ALA A 191 -11.81 12.07 2.46
CA ALA A 191 -13.06 12.15 3.24
C ALA A 191 -12.85 12.93 4.54
N PHE A 192 -11.80 12.60 5.28
CA PHE A 192 -11.42 13.29 6.52
C PHE A 192 -11.18 14.79 6.29
N THR A 193 -10.51 15.15 5.21
CA THR A 193 -10.26 16.57 4.86
C THR A 193 -11.55 17.28 4.46
N VAL A 194 -12.45 16.62 3.73
CA VAL A 194 -13.77 17.17 3.37
C VAL A 194 -14.58 17.49 4.63
N ASP A 195 -14.60 16.58 5.62
CA ASP A 195 -15.33 16.81 6.86
C ASP A 195 -14.69 17.93 7.69
N TYR A 196 -13.38 18.02 7.71
CA TYR A 196 -12.66 19.11 8.37
C TYR A 196 -13.02 20.49 7.78
N VAL A 197 -12.97 20.66 6.45
CA VAL A 197 -13.27 21.97 5.82
C VAL A 197 -14.74 22.37 5.91
N LYS A 198 -15.66 21.42 6.09
CA LYS A 198 -17.08 21.70 6.38
C LYS A 198 -17.26 22.31 7.77
N GLN A 199 -16.46 21.88 8.75
CA GLN A 199 -16.57 22.30 10.14
C GLN A 199 -15.71 23.52 10.46
N ARG A 200 -14.58 23.70 9.79
CA ARG A 200 -13.64 24.80 10.03
C ARG A 200 -14.15 26.10 9.43
N HIS A 201 -14.34 27.14 10.25
CA HIS A 201 -14.78 28.46 9.83
C HIS A 201 -13.61 29.45 9.76
N VAL A 202 -13.58 30.22 8.68
CA VAL A 202 -12.64 31.34 8.45
C VAL A 202 -13.42 32.47 7.76
N PHE A 203 -13.22 33.71 8.17
CA PHE A 203 -13.95 34.85 7.63
C PHE A 203 -15.49 34.73 7.72
N GLY A 204 -15.98 34.16 8.82
CA GLY A 204 -17.41 34.02 9.10
C GLY A 204 -18.16 32.92 8.37
N ARG A 205 -17.46 32.03 7.61
CA ARG A 205 -18.08 30.91 6.87
C ARG A 205 -17.19 29.68 6.83
N PRO A 206 -17.74 28.47 6.56
CA PRO A 206 -16.96 27.26 6.42
C PRO A 206 -15.88 27.38 5.32
N VAL A 207 -14.68 26.84 5.57
CA VAL A 207 -13.58 26.79 4.58
C VAL A 207 -14.04 26.09 3.29
N GLY A 208 -14.84 25.03 3.41
CA GLY A 208 -15.41 24.32 2.27
C GLY A 208 -16.42 25.11 1.43
N SER A 209 -16.83 26.31 1.84
CA SER A 209 -17.71 27.17 1.03
C SER A 209 -16.96 28.00 -0.04
N PHE A 210 -15.63 28.02 0.01
CA PHE A 210 -14.83 28.76 -0.98
C PHE A 210 -14.66 27.93 -2.25
N GLN A 211 -14.96 28.47 -3.43
CA GLN A 211 -14.86 27.76 -4.71
C GLN A 211 -13.46 27.19 -4.97
N ALA A 212 -12.40 27.95 -4.63
CA ALA A 212 -11.02 27.46 -4.79
C ALA A 212 -10.74 26.17 -3.99
N VAL A 213 -11.34 26.03 -2.80
CA VAL A 213 -11.25 24.82 -1.98
C VAL A 213 -12.08 23.70 -2.60
N GLN A 214 -13.32 23.98 -3.01
CA GLN A 214 -14.22 22.99 -3.61
C GLN A 214 -13.61 22.38 -4.88
N HIS A 215 -13.10 23.20 -5.81
CA HIS A 215 -12.52 22.72 -7.06
C HIS A 215 -11.29 21.83 -6.83
N ARG A 216 -10.40 22.21 -5.91
CA ARG A 216 -9.22 21.39 -5.61
C ARG A 216 -9.57 20.11 -4.86
N LEU A 217 -10.54 20.11 -3.96
CA LEU A 217 -11.04 18.90 -3.30
C LEU A 217 -11.75 17.96 -4.29
N ALA A 218 -12.49 18.53 -5.26
CA ALA A 218 -13.05 17.73 -6.35
C ALA A 218 -11.95 17.04 -7.17
N GLN A 219 -10.83 17.71 -7.47
CA GLN A 219 -9.68 17.11 -8.11
C GLN A 219 -9.04 16.01 -7.25
N CYS A 220 -8.90 16.25 -5.92
CA CYS A 220 -8.41 15.21 -5.01
C CYS A 220 -9.34 13.98 -5.02
N HIS A 221 -10.65 14.19 -5.03
CA HIS A 221 -11.63 13.09 -5.13
C HIS A 221 -11.50 12.34 -6.45
N GLN A 222 -11.36 13.03 -7.60
CA GLN A 222 -11.14 12.38 -8.89
C GLN A 222 -9.88 11.52 -8.90
N ILE A 223 -8.77 12.02 -8.33
CA ILE A 223 -7.52 11.25 -8.18
C ILE A 223 -7.78 9.99 -7.32
N ALA A 224 -8.44 10.14 -6.17
CA ALA A 224 -8.75 9.03 -5.27
C ALA A 224 -9.60 7.95 -5.99
N ARG A 225 -10.63 8.36 -6.73
CA ARG A 225 -11.47 7.43 -7.52
C ARG A 225 -10.69 6.75 -8.64
N GLY A 226 -9.78 7.48 -9.30
CA GLY A 226 -8.89 6.91 -10.30
C GLY A 226 -7.97 5.83 -9.72
N ILE A 227 -7.36 6.08 -8.55
CA ILE A 227 -6.56 5.09 -7.84
C ILE A 227 -7.41 3.87 -7.47
N LEU A 228 -8.60 4.08 -6.90
CA LEU A 228 -9.51 3.00 -6.52
C LEU A 228 -9.86 2.09 -7.71
N TYR A 229 -10.35 2.68 -8.80
CA TYR A 229 -10.82 1.89 -9.93
C TYR A 229 -9.70 1.15 -10.65
N THR A 230 -8.52 1.77 -10.79
CA THR A 230 -7.36 1.08 -11.38
C THR A 230 -6.84 -0.04 -10.49
N ALA A 231 -6.85 0.13 -9.16
CA ALA A 231 -6.43 -0.90 -8.21
C ALA A 231 -7.40 -2.09 -8.19
N LEU A 232 -8.72 -1.85 -8.15
CA LEU A 232 -9.73 -2.91 -8.21
C LEU A 232 -9.70 -3.65 -9.54
N PHE A 233 -9.52 -2.92 -10.66
CA PHE A 233 -9.38 -3.54 -11.98
C PHE A 233 -8.15 -4.45 -12.04
N ALA A 234 -7.01 -4.00 -11.49
CA ALA A 234 -5.79 -4.81 -11.43
C ALA A 234 -5.98 -6.06 -10.57
N ALA A 235 -6.67 -5.96 -9.43
CA ALA A 235 -6.98 -7.11 -8.57
C ALA A 235 -7.90 -8.13 -9.26
N TRP A 236 -8.91 -7.65 -10.00
CA TRP A 236 -9.82 -8.48 -10.78
C TRP A 236 -9.12 -9.18 -11.94
N LYS A 237 -8.24 -8.47 -12.65
CA LYS A 237 -7.60 -8.98 -13.87
C LYS A 237 -6.36 -9.83 -13.59
N GLY A 238 -5.57 -9.47 -12.58
CA GLY A 238 -4.40 -10.21 -12.15
C GLY A 238 -3.23 -10.27 -13.16
N ASP A 239 -3.10 -9.30 -14.08
CA ASP A 239 -2.01 -9.25 -15.06
C ASP A 239 -0.99 -8.14 -14.75
N ASP A 240 0.20 -8.25 -15.37
CA ASP A 240 1.33 -7.36 -15.10
C ASP A 240 1.05 -5.93 -15.57
N LEU A 241 0.45 -5.75 -16.75
CA LEU A 241 0.15 -4.41 -17.30
C LEU A 241 -0.84 -3.65 -16.40
N SER A 242 -1.91 -4.30 -15.95
CA SER A 242 -2.89 -3.69 -15.06
C SER A 242 -2.28 -3.36 -13.70
N ALA A 243 -1.40 -4.23 -13.17
CA ALA A 243 -0.66 -4.00 -11.94
C ALA A 243 0.26 -2.76 -12.04
N ASP A 244 1.00 -2.64 -13.15
CA ASP A 244 1.90 -1.51 -13.40
C ASP A 244 1.13 -0.20 -13.58
N ILE A 245 0.01 -0.21 -14.32
CA ILE A 245 -0.86 0.97 -14.49
C ILE A 245 -1.41 1.44 -13.14
N ALA A 246 -1.91 0.53 -12.31
CA ALA A 246 -2.47 0.86 -11.00
C ALA A 246 -1.41 1.44 -10.07
N ALA A 247 -0.23 0.81 -9.97
CA ALA A 247 0.88 1.28 -9.16
C ALA A 247 1.41 2.65 -9.64
N ASN A 248 1.61 2.82 -10.96
CA ASN A 248 2.04 4.08 -11.54
C ASN A 248 1.08 5.22 -11.20
N TYR A 249 -0.22 5.02 -11.46
CA TYR A 249 -1.22 6.05 -11.23
C TYR A 249 -1.26 6.46 -9.75
N ALA A 250 -1.30 5.49 -8.83
CA ALA A 250 -1.31 5.74 -7.40
C ALA A 250 -0.08 6.54 -6.93
N GLN A 251 1.13 6.11 -7.30
CA GLN A 251 2.37 6.73 -6.86
C GLN A 251 2.59 8.12 -7.46
N ARG A 252 2.23 8.30 -8.73
CA ARG A 252 2.45 9.56 -9.46
C ARG A 252 1.64 10.73 -8.90
N TYR A 253 0.39 10.50 -8.52
CA TYR A 253 -0.51 11.56 -8.06
C TYR A 253 -0.48 11.82 -6.55
N THR A 254 0.18 10.95 -5.78
CA THR A 254 0.26 11.05 -4.32
C THR A 254 0.88 12.36 -3.83
N GLY A 255 1.94 12.84 -4.48
CA GLY A 255 2.62 14.07 -4.07
C GLY A 255 1.70 15.29 -4.14
N LYS A 256 0.97 15.46 -5.25
CA LYS A 256 -0.01 16.54 -5.41
C LYS A 256 -1.16 16.42 -4.41
N LEU A 257 -1.69 15.22 -4.26
CA LEU A 257 -2.81 14.95 -3.38
C LEU A 257 -2.46 15.26 -1.92
N THR A 258 -1.35 14.74 -1.39
CA THR A 258 -0.92 14.99 -0.02
C THR A 258 -0.66 16.48 0.24
N PHE A 259 -0.06 17.18 -0.73
CA PHE A 259 0.13 18.64 -0.63
C PHE A 259 -1.21 19.37 -0.47
N ASP A 260 -2.20 19.07 -1.30
CA ASP A 260 -3.52 19.70 -1.25
C ASP A 260 -4.24 19.40 0.07
N LEU A 261 -4.19 18.14 0.55
CA LEU A 261 -4.81 17.75 1.80
C LEU A 261 -4.18 18.50 3.00
N HIS A 262 -2.86 18.58 3.08
CA HIS A 262 -2.18 19.35 4.13
C HIS A 262 -2.55 20.84 4.05
N GLN A 263 -2.58 21.41 2.87
CA GLN A 263 -2.95 22.81 2.67
C GLN A 263 -4.35 23.12 3.22
N PHE A 264 -5.34 22.24 2.98
CA PHE A 264 -6.72 22.44 3.44
C PHE A 264 -6.91 22.23 4.94
N ASN A 265 -6.10 21.36 5.55
CA ASN A 265 -6.10 21.15 7.00
C ASN A 265 -5.28 22.21 7.75
N GLY A 266 -4.52 23.06 7.03
CA GLY A 266 -3.75 24.17 7.60
C GLY A 266 -2.70 23.72 8.61
N GLY A 267 -2.41 24.55 9.60
CA GLY A 267 -1.39 24.26 10.62
C GLY A 267 -1.64 22.98 11.41
N LEU A 268 -2.90 22.59 11.65
CA LEU A 268 -3.22 21.32 12.31
C LEU A 268 -2.85 20.11 11.44
N GLY A 269 -3.01 20.21 10.13
CA GLY A 269 -2.74 19.11 9.20
C GLY A 269 -1.28 18.66 9.16
N VAL A 270 -0.35 19.46 9.68
CA VAL A 270 1.09 19.09 9.75
C VAL A 270 1.52 18.67 11.16
N THR A 271 0.57 18.52 12.09
CA THR A 271 0.85 18.08 13.46
C THR A 271 0.39 16.65 13.68
N ASN A 272 1.03 15.95 14.63
CA ASN A 272 0.62 14.59 15.04
C ASN A 272 -0.65 14.59 15.91
N GLU A 273 -1.24 15.74 16.21
CA GLU A 273 -2.52 15.82 16.92
C GLU A 273 -3.72 15.54 16.00
N HIS A 274 -3.52 15.70 14.69
CA HIS A 274 -4.55 15.54 13.67
C HIS A 274 -4.41 14.19 12.96
N LEU A 275 -5.47 13.39 12.86
CA LEU A 275 -5.40 12.02 12.31
C LEU A 275 -4.90 11.94 10.86
N LEU A 276 -4.93 13.04 10.11
CA LEU A 276 -4.50 13.08 8.71
C LEU A 276 -3.10 12.49 8.51
N HIS A 277 -2.19 12.71 9.47
CA HIS A 277 -0.80 12.24 9.35
C HIS A 277 -0.70 10.71 9.18
N PHE A 278 -1.60 9.92 9.78
CA PHE A 278 -1.57 8.46 9.63
C PHE A 278 -1.75 8.01 8.19
N TRP A 279 -2.60 8.67 7.42
CA TRP A 279 -2.76 8.36 6.01
C TRP A 279 -1.67 8.99 5.14
N THR A 280 -1.38 10.27 5.33
CA THR A 280 -0.41 10.98 4.47
C THR A 280 1.02 10.45 4.66
N HIS A 281 1.43 10.07 5.87
CA HIS A 281 2.73 9.44 6.11
C HIS A 281 2.80 8.02 5.53
N ARG A 282 1.71 7.22 5.59
CA ARG A 282 1.64 5.94 4.89
C ARG A 282 1.74 6.12 3.38
N LEU A 283 0.98 7.05 2.79
CA LEU A 283 1.08 7.36 1.37
C LEU A 283 2.51 7.75 0.97
N ARG A 284 3.22 8.47 1.83
CA ARG A 284 4.62 8.83 1.59
C ARG A 284 5.55 7.61 1.63
N ALA A 285 5.33 6.68 2.56
CA ALA A 285 6.09 5.43 2.61
C ALA A 285 5.91 4.60 1.32
N LEU A 286 4.66 4.43 0.89
CA LEU A 286 4.29 3.63 -0.29
C LEU A 286 4.82 4.22 -1.60
N GLN A 287 5.06 5.54 -1.66
CA GLN A 287 5.43 6.25 -2.89
C GLN A 287 6.75 5.75 -3.51
N GLY A 288 7.69 5.28 -2.70
CA GLY A 288 9.00 4.76 -3.15
C GLY A 288 9.06 3.25 -3.33
N GLU A 289 7.99 2.51 -3.01
CA GLU A 289 7.99 1.06 -3.12
C GLU A 289 7.89 0.57 -4.57
N ALA A 290 8.32 -0.66 -4.80
CA ALA A 290 8.32 -1.31 -6.13
C ALA A 290 9.02 -0.49 -7.23
N GLY A 291 9.99 0.36 -6.86
CA GLY A 291 10.74 1.23 -7.78
C GLY A 291 10.07 2.57 -8.08
N GLY A 292 8.91 2.85 -7.49
CA GLY A 292 8.17 4.10 -7.66
C GLY A 292 7.48 4.24 -9.02
N ALA A 293 6.87 5.40 -9.25
CA ALA A 293 6.09 5.67 -10.45
C ALA A 293 6.89 5.54 -11.76
N ASP A 294 8.17 5.90 -11.74
CA ASP A 294 9.00 5.88 -12.96
C ASP A 294 9.34 4.45 -13.40
N ALA A 295 9.62 3.55 -12.45
CA ALA A 295 9.83 2.13 -12.77
C ALA A 295 8.56 1.48 -13.35
N ALA A 296 7.40 1.78 -12.76
CA ALA A 296 6.12 1.30 -13.29
C ALA A 296 5.82 1.90 -14.70
N ALA A 297 6.16 3.17 -14.96
CA ALA A 297 5.99 3.78 -16.27
C ALA A 297 6.86 3.12 -17.34
N LEU A 298 8.10 2.75 -17.00
CA LEU A 298 8.99 2.01 -17.91
C LEU A 298 8.42 0.62 -18.20
N ALA A 299 7.95 -0.10 -17.17
CA ALA A 299 7.33 -1.41 -17.35
C ALA A 299 6.08 -1.34 -18.26
N ILE A 300 5.23 -0.32 -18.09
CA ILE A 300 4.09 -0.08 -18.99
C ILE A 300 4.56 0.13 -20.43
N ALA A 301 5.62 0.93 -20.64
CA ALA A 301 6.16 1.17 -21.97
C ALA A 301 6.67 -0.13 -22.61
N ASP A 302 7.37 -0.97 -21.85
CA ASP A 302 7.87 -2.27 -22.34
C ASP A 302 6.73 -3.24 -22.69
N HIS A 303 5.61 -3.19 -21.97
CA HIS A 303 4.42 -3.97 -22.31
C HIS A 303 3.76 -3.51 -23.61
N LEU A 304 3.67 -2.19 -23.82
CA LEU A 304 2.95 -1.61 -24.95
C LEU A 304 3.81 -1.55 -26.22
N TRP A 305 5.12 -1.40 -26.06
CA TRP A 305 6.10 -1.28 -27.13
C TRP A 305 7.32 -2.20 -26.87
N PRO A 306 7.12 -3.53 -26.91
CA PRO A 306 8.23 -4.46 -26.69
C PRO A 306 9.33 -4.23 -27.73
N ALA A 307 10.59 -4.26 -27.30
CA ALA A 307 11.73 -4.14 -28.21
C ALA A 307 11.65 -5.22 -29.28
N THR A 308 11.73 -4.83 -30.54
CA THR A 308 11.73 -5.79 -31.66
C THR A 308 12.96 -6.69 -31.54
N PRO A 309 12.83 -8.03 -31.53
CA PRO A 309 13.97 -8.93 -31.50
C PRO A 309 14.87 -8.66 -32.73
N GLY A 310 16.07 -8.14 -32.51
CA GLY A 310 17.04 -7.84 -33.56
C GLY A 310 17.42 -6.37 -33.77
N SER A 311 16.83 -5.40 -33.12
CA SER A 311 17.35 -4.04 -33.08
C SER A 311 18.53 -3.98 -32.11
N ASN A 312 19.72 -4.22 -32.64
CA ASN A 312 20.99 -4.04 -31.92
C ASN A 312 21.03 -2.63 -31.32
N SER A 313 21.30 -2.54 -30.02
CA SER A 313 21.61 -1.29 -29.32
C SER A 313 22.92 -0.69 -29.84
N GLY A 314 22.86 -0.12 -31.05
CA GLY A 314 23.89 0.72 -31.63
C GLY A 314 23.86 2.07 -30.97
N GLU A 315 24.90 2.36 -30.19
CA GLU A 315 25.47 3.67 -29.89
C GLU A 315 24.49 4.84 -29.68
N ARG A 316 24.05 5.06 -28.45
CA ARG A 316 23.68 6.41 -28.03
C ARG A 316 24.97 7.25 -27.90
N SER A 317 25.35 7.90 -28.98
CA SER A 317 26.36 8.95 -28.94
C SER A 317 25.97 10.05 -27.95
N PRO A 318 26.85 10.50 -27.04
CA PRO A 318 26.54 11.60 -26.16
C PRO A 318 26.31 12.87 -26.97
N ARG A 319 25.13 13.47 -26.88
CA ARG A 319 24.88 14.79 -27.45
C ARG A 319 25.78 15.81 -26.76
N ALA A 320 26.63 16.43 -27.54
CA ALA A 320 27.46 17.56 -27.15
C ALA A 320 26.57 18.70 -26.61
N THR A 321 26.95 19.19 -25.44
CA THR A 321 26.48 20.45 -24.87
C THR A 321 26.93 21.62 -25.74
N HIS A 322 25.98 22.45 -26.17
CA HIS A 322 26.18 23.86 -26.51
C HIS A 322 25.27 24.70 -25.63
#